data_c0a45661851c219c63e7f2b68cee69e7
#
_entry.id   c0a45661851c219c63e7f2b68cee69e7
#
_cell.length_a   1.000
_cell.length_b   1.000
_cell.length_c   1.000
_cell.angle_alpha   90.00
_cell.angle_beta   90.00
_cell.angle_gamma   90.00
#
_symmetry.space_group_name_H-M   'P 1'
#
loop_
_entity.id
_entity.type
_entity.pdbx_description
1 polymer ?
#
loop_
_entity_poly.entity_id
_entity_poly.type
_entity_poly.pdbx_seq_one_letter_code
_entity_poly.pdbx_strand_id
1 'polypeptide(L)'
;WQVDENVITGEQNPVVKIIDFDNWDANSFVAINQYRLDTPGGVKECIIPDIVLLVNGLPLVVIECKDVNSFTSDPMHQAVEQLRRYADLREPEGSQLKEGEPKLFYTNQLMVGTYGDDAKFGTITSSEEYYFNWKTIYPDETEYVDPTTGKHRPQETLVQGMLHPRNLLDITQNFSLFMDAGKQRIKVVARYQQYRAVNKIIQRIRTGETGDERSGVVWHTQGSGKSLTMVFLVRKMRSTEDLKDYKVLMVNDRKDLDKQLGETADLTGE
;
A
#
# COMPACT_ATOMS: atom_id res chain seq x y z
N TRP A 1 1.01 -5.56 21.51
CA TRP A 1 1.16 -5.16 22.94
C TRP A 1 0.73 -6.32 23.81
N GLN A 2 1.59 -6.72 24.74
CA GLN A 2 1.23 -7.67 25.79
C GLN A 2 0.78 -6.88 27.01
N VAL A 3 -0.34 -7.28 27.61
CA VAL A 3 -0.83 -6.81 28.92
C VAL A 3 -0.88 -7.99 29.87
N ASP A 4 -0.66 -7.74 31.16
CA ASP A 4 -0.54 -8.83 32.16
C ASP A 4 -1.88 -9.58 32.35
N GLU A 5 -2.99 -8.89 32.26
CA GLU A 5 -4.32 -9.48 32.41
C GLU A 5 -5.39 -8.66 31.65
N ASN A 6 -6.34 -9.34 31.01
CA ASN A 6 -7.54 -8.71 30.50
C ASN A 6 -8.59 -8.65 31.62
N VAL A 7 -8.83 -7.47 32.13
CA VAL A 7 -9.74 -7.22 33.27
C VAL A 7 -11.19 -7.66 33.01
N ILE A 8 -11.60 -7.72 31.72
CA ILE A 8 -12.96 -8.11 31.34
C ILE A 8 -13.09 -9.63 31.21
N THR A 9 -12.12 -10.29 30.59
CA THR A 9 -12.18 -11.74 30.30
C THR A 9 -11.41 -12.60 31.31
N GLY A 10 -10.56 -12.00 32.14
CA GLY A 10 -9.64 -12.71 33.05
C GLY A 10 -8.50 -13.45 32.34
N GLU A 11 -8.33 -13.22 31.04
CA GLU A 11 -7.24 -13.84 30.26
C GLU A 11 -5.88 -13.28 30.70
N GLN A 12 -4.94 -14.16 31.00
CA GLN A 12 -3.59 -13.78 31.38
C GLN A 12 -2.72 -13.56 30.14
N ASN A 13 -1.98 -12.45 30.12
CA ASN A 13 -1.11 -12.04 29.00
C ASN A 13 -1.82 -11.98 27.64
N PRO A 14 -2.98 -11.33 27.49
CA PRO A 14 -3.68 -11.25 26.22
C PRO A 14 -2.86 -10.47 25.19
N VAL A 15 -2.94 -10.91 23.94
CA VAL A 15 -2.34 -10.17 22.81
C VAL A 15 -3.36 -9.15 22.30
N VAL A 16 -3.02 -7.87 22.44
CA VAL A 16 -3.86 -6.79 21.89
C VAL A 16 -3.55 -6.60 20.42
N LYS A 17 -4.52 -6.89 19.54
CA LYS A 17 -4.43 -6.58 18.12
C LYS A 17 -4.65 -5.08 17.92
N ILE A 18 -3.66 -4.39 17.33
CA ILE A 18 -3.78 -2.98 16.97
C ILE A 18 -4.65 -2.83 15.72
N ILE A 19 -4.52 -3.75 14.77
CA ILE A 19 -5.36 -3.89 13.59
C ILE A 19 -5.81 -5.35 13.53
N ASP A 20 -7.11 -5.60 13.35
CA ASP A 20 -7.62 -6.94 13.10
C ASP A 20 -7.67 -7.17 11.59
N PHE A 21 -6.71 -7.95 11.10
CA PHE A 21 -6.63 -8.32 9.68
C PHE A 21 -7.55 -9.49 9.29
N ASP A 22 -7.98 -10.28 10.28
CA ASP A 22 -8.85 -11.45 10.04
C ASP A 22 -10.31 -11.01 9.91
N ASN A 23 -10.72 -10.05 10.77
CA ASN A 23 -12.05 -9.47 10.73
C ASN A 23 -11.94 -7.96 10.47
N TRP A 24 -11.93 -7.58 9.21
CA TRP A 24 -11.73 -6.18 8.82
C TRP A 24 -12.83 -5.24 9.36
N ASP A 25 -14.08 -5.73 9.54
CA ASP A 25 -15.20 -4.97 10.10
C ASP A 25 -15.02 -4.62 11.59
N ALA A 26 -14.12 -5.31 12.29
CA ALA A 26 -13.83 -5.03 13.69
C ALA A 26 -12.96 -3.76 13.88
N ASN A 27 -12.45 -3.19 12.78
CA ASN A 27 -11.64 -1.99 12.84
C ASN A 27 -12.48 -0.73 12.65
N SER A 28 -12.02 0.37 13.24
CA SER A 28 -12.56 1.70 13.01
C SER A 28 -11.85 2.37 11.84
N PHE A 29 -12.60 2.78 10.83
CA PHE A 29 -12.09 3.51 9.66
C PHE A 29 -12.57 4.95 9.71
N VAL A 30 -11.65 5.90 9.66
CA VAL A 30 -11.96 7.32 9.73
C VAL A 30 -11.23 8.05 8.60
N ALA A 31 -11.95 8.87 7.84
CA ALA A 31 -11.39 9.82 6.90
C ALA A 31 -11.52 11.23 7.47
N ILE A 32 -10.41 11.94 7.59
CA ILE A 32 -10.39 13.32 8.09
C ILE A 32 -9.93 14.22 6.94
N ASN A 33 -10.74 15.22 6.59
CA ASN A 33 -10.35 16.25 5.66
C ASN A 33 -9.71 17.43 6.39
N GLN A 34 -8.76 18.11 5.74
CA GLN A 34 -8.04 19.26 6.28
C GLN A 34 -7.47 18.99 7.68
N TYR A 35 -6.73 17.87 7.79
CA TYR A 35 -6.18 17.42 9.06
C TYR A 35 -5.03 18.30 9.52
N ARG A 36 -5.30 19.21 10.45
CA ARG A 36 -4.31 20.15 10.96
C ARG A 36 -3.39 19.48 11.98
N LEU A 37 -2.09 19.60 11.76
CA LEU A 37 -1.03 19.18 12.69
C LEU A 37 -0.09 20.35 12.93
N ASP A 38 0.09 20.70 14.20
CA ASP A 38 1.04 21.73 14.59
C ASP A 38 2.48 21.19 14.50
N THR A 39 3.38 22.02 13.99
CA THR A 39 4.80 21.71 13.76
C THR A 39 5.67 22.69 14.57
N PRO A 40 5.69 22.57 15.89
CA PRO A 40 6.38 23.54 16.74
C PRO A 40 7.89 23.51 16.44
N GLY A 41 8.46 24.69 16.20
CA GLY A 41 9.86 24.88 15.81
C GLY A 41 10.16 24.60 14.34
N GLY A 42 9.16 24.34 13.52
CA GLY A 42 9.26 24.29 12.07
C GLY A 42 9.21 25.67 11.42
N VAL A 43 9.48 25.73 10.13
CA VAL A 43 9.34 26.96 9.30
C VAL A 43 7.89 27.39 9.17
N LYS A 44 7.00 26.41 9.17
CA LYS A 44 5.55 26.61 9.21
C LYS A 44 5.04 26.18 10.57
N GLU A 45 4.05 26.88 11.08
CA GLU A 45 3.42 26.57 12.36
C GLU A 45 2.61 25.27 12.33
N CYS A 46 2.16 24.83 11.15
CA CYS A 46 1.39 23.63 10.96
C CYS A 46 1.47 23.10 9.53
N ILE A 47 1.14 21.82 9.36
CA ILE A 47 0.78 21.22 8.08
C ILE A 47 -0.71 20.88 8.08
N ILE A 48 -1.32 20.89 6.90
CA ILE A 48 -2.75 20.57 6.73
C ILE A 48 -2.89 19.67 5.50
N PRO A 49 -2.66 18.35 5.63
CA PRO A 49 -2.99 17.40 4.57
C PRO A 49 -4.48 17.45 4.22
N ASP A 50 -4.80 17.35 2.93
CA ASP A 50 -6.18 17.44 2.46
C ASP A 50 -7.05 16.31 3.01
N ILE A 51 -6.55 15.06 2.94
CA ILE A 51 -7.28 13.91 3.53
C ILE A 51 -6.26 12.97 4.20
N VAL A 52 -6.61 12.51 5.40
CA VAL A 52 -5.89 11.45 6.10
C VAL A 52 -6.86 10.31 6.41
N LEU A 53 -6.50 9.09 6.01
CA LEU A 53 -7.25 7.89 6.35
C LEU A 53 -6.61 7.19 7.53
N LEU A 54 -7.39 6.99 8.57
CA LEU A 54 -6.97 6.34 9.81
C LEU A 54 -7.67 4.98 9.97
N VAL A 55 -6.91 4.01 10.46
CA VAL A 55 -7.44 2.72 10.91
C VAL A 55 -7.10 2.55 12.38
N ASN A 56 -8.11 2.43 13.23
CA ASN A 56 -7.95 2.38 14.69
C ASN A 56 -7.08 3.53 15.25
N GLY A 57 -7.19 4.72 14.63
CA GLY A 57 -6.42 5.90 14.99
C GLY A 57 -5.01 5.98 14.37
N LEU A 58 -4.56 4.96 13.63
CA LEU A 58 -3.26 4.98 12.95
C LEU A 58 -3.41 5.59 11.55
N PRO A 59 -2.65 6.66 11.20
CA PRO A 59 -2.68 7.26 9.88
C PRO A 59 -1.98 6.33 8.86
N LEU A 60 -2.78 5.63 8.04
CA LEU A 60 -2.26 4.71 7.04
C LEU A 60 -2.11 5.36 5.66
N VAL A 61 -2.95 6.34 5.32
CA VAL A 61 -2.92 7.00 4.01
C VAL A 61 -2.97 8.50 4.18
N VAL A 62 -2.12 9.21 3.46
CA VAL A 62 -2.15 10.67 3.34
C VAL A 62 -2.38 11.03 1.88
N ILE A 63 -3.39 11.84 1.61
CA ILE A 63 -3.82 12.24 0.28
C ILE A 63 -3.70 13.76 0.14
N GLU A 64 -3.11 14.19 -0.97
CA GLU A 64 -3.02 15.59 -1.37
C GLU A 64 -3.77 15.80 -2.68
N CYS A 65 -4.67 16.77 -2.69
CA CYS A 65 -5.52 17.11 -3.82
C CYS A 65 -5.08 18.42 -4.47
N LYS A 66 -5.01 18.46 -5.78
CA LYS A 66 -4.70 19.71 -6.52
C LYS A 66 -5.85 20.10 -7.44
N ASP A 67 -6.05 21.40 -7.57
CA ASP A 67 -7.03 21.94 -8.49
C ASP A 67 -6.54 21.84 -9.94
N VAL A 68 -7.44 21.42 -10.84
CA VAL A 68 -7.21 21.37 -12.30
C VAL A 68 -6.98 22.77 -12.88
N ASN A 69 -7.56 23.80 -12.25
CA ASN A 69 -7.46 25.19 -12.70
C ASN A 69 -6.24 25.92 -12.13
N SER A 70 -5.39 25.23 -11.38
CA SER A 70 -4.15 25.85 -10.91
C SER A 70 -3.29 26.23 -12.11
N PHE A 71 -2.77 27.48 -12.11
CA PHE A 71 -1.85 27.99 -13.13
C PHE A 71 -0.50 27.24 -13.21
N THR A 72 -0.47 26.05 -12.69
CA THR A 72 0.73 25.23 -12.51
C THR A 72 0.82 24.18 -13.60
N SER A 73 2.01 24.06 -14.18
CA SER A 73 2.28 23.21 -15.32
C SER A 73 2.18 21.70 -15.00
N ASP A 74 2.24 21.30 -13.73
CA ASP A 74 2.17 19.88 -13.30
C ASP A 74 1.55 19.73 -11.89
N PRO A 75 0.22 19.57 -11.81
CA PRO A 75 -0.47 19.40 -10.52
C PRO A 75 -0.08 18.13 -9.77
N MET A 76 0.23 17.03 -10.48
CA MET A 76 0.65 15.77 -9.85
C MET A 76 2.01 15.93 -9.18
N HIS A 77 2.97 16.55 -9.86
CA HIS A 77 4.27 16.88 -9.28
C HIS A 77 4.13 17.69 -7.99
N GLN A 78 3.27 18.70 -8.00
CA GLN A 78 3.02 19.51 -6.81
C GLN A 78 2.40 18.73 -5.66
N ALA A 79 1.46 17.83 -5.94
CA ALA A 79 0.88 16.97 -4.92
C ALA A 79 1.96 16.08 -4.28
N VAL A 80 2.80 15.44 -5.09
CA VAL A 80 3.90 14.58 -4.62
C VAL A 80 4.92 15.38 -3.80
N GLU A 81 5.36 16.52 -4.29
CA GLU A 81 6.31 17.39 -3.57
C GLU A 81 5.73 17.92 -2.25
N GLN A 82 4.44 18.19 -2.20
CA GLN A 82 3.80 18.61 -0.95
C GLN A 82 3.73 17.45 0.06
N LEU A 83 3.40 16.25 -0.36
CA LEU A 83 3.45 15.05 0.48
C LEU A 83 4.87 14.79 1.03
N ARG A 84 5.89 14.91 0.18
CA ARG A 84 7.30 14.79 0.60
C ARG A 84 7.71 15.87 1.60
N ARG A 85 7.24 17.09 1.41
CA ARG A 85 7.44 18.20 2.37
C ARG A 85 6.78 17.91 3.71
N TYR A 86 5.56 17.39 3.71
CA TYR A 86 4.86 17.00 4.94
C TYR A 86 5.59 15.88 5.70
N ALA A 87 6.24 14.96 5.00
CA ALA A 87 7.05 13.91 5.57
C ALA A 87 8.49 14.32 5.91
N ASP A 88 8.86 15.57 5.65
CA ASP A 88 10.22 16.13 5.82
C ASP A 88 11.30 15.40 4.98
N LEU A 89 10.89 14.88 3.81
CA LEU A 89 11.75 14.12 2.88
C LEU A 89 12.29 14.98 1.73
N ARG A 90 11.93 16.25 1.70
CA ARG A 90 12.44 17.20 0.71
C ARG A 90 13.91 17.48 0.99
N GLU A 91 14.77 17.24 0.01
CA GLU A 91 16.16 17.70 0.11
C GLU A 91 16.14 19.24 0.05
N PRO A 92 16.58 19.91 1.12
CA PRO A 92 16.62 21.35 1.10
C PRO A 92 17.71 21.80 0.13
N GLU A 93 17.37 22.46 -0.95
CA GLU A 93 18.32 23.32 -1.64
C GLU A 93 18.75 24.43 -0.67
N GLY A 94 19.73 24.14 0.16
CA GLY A 94 20.44 25.09 1.01
C GLY A 94 19.83 25.44 2.36
N SER A 95 18.80 24.78 2.87
CA SER A 95 18.30 25.04 4.21
C SER A 95 17.90 23.77 4.98
N GLN A 96 18.32 23.68 6.24
CA GLN A 96 17.92 22.64 7.19
C GLN A 96 16.54 22.92 7.82
N LEU A 97 15.61 23.50 7.07
CA LEU A 97 14.36 23.97 7.61
C LEU A 97 13.35 22.81 7.65
N LYS A 98 12.95 22.40 8.85
CA LYS A 98 11.86 21.44 9.05
C LYS A 98 10.53 22.04 8.64
N GLU A 99 9.88 21.49 7.62
CA GLU A 99 8.59 21.96 7.11
C GLU A 99 7.44 21.01 7.37
N GLY A 100 7.69 19.82 7.92
CA GLY A 100 6.73 18.74 8.05
C GLY A 100 6.53 18.23 9.47
N GLU A 101 5.70 17.19 9.59
CA GLU A 101 5.51 16.39 10.79
C GLU A 101 5.74 14.91 10.46
N PRO A 102 7.00 14.43 10.53
CA PRO A 102 7.33 13.05 10.18
C PRO A 102 6.56 11.99 10.97
N LYS A 103 6.09 12.32 12.18
CA LYS A 103 5.34 11.38 13.01
C LYS A 103 4.02 10.95 12.37
N LEU A 104 3.38 11.81 11.57
CA LEU A 104 2.20 11.45 10.79
C LEU A 104 2.47 10.25 9.86
N PHE A 105 3.73 10.08 9.44
CA PHE A 105 4.13 9.08 8.45
C PHE A 105 4.75 7.82 9.05
N TYR A 106 4.86 7.69 10.37
CA TYR A 106 5.47 6.50 11.00
C TYR A 106 4.72 5.20 10.71
N THR A 107 3.39 5.27 10.59
CA THR A 107 2.54 4.13 10.24
C THR A 107 2.04 4.18 8.80
N ASN A 108 2.42 5.22 8.05
CA ASN A 108 1.94 5.45 6.69
C ASN A 108 2.24 4.28 5.75
N GLN A 109 1.22 3.84 5.04
CA GLN A 109 1.32 2.80 4.02
C GLN A 109 1.38 3.40 2.63
N LEU A 110 0.59 4.43 2.38
CA LEU A 110 0.40 5.02 1.06
C LEU A 110 0.40 6.54 1.14
N MET A 111 1.03 7.15 0.16
CA MET A 111 0.93 8.58 -0.15
C MET A 111 0.23 8.70 -1.50
N VAL A 112 -0.83 9.50 -1.57
CA VAL A 112 -1.67 9.64 -2.76
C VAL A 112 -1.68 11.09 -3.22
N GLY A 113 -1.28 11.31 -4.47
CA GLY A 113 -1.49 12.58 -5.17
C GLY A 113 -2.68 12.47 -6.11
N THR A 114 -3.54 13.49 -6.15
CA THR A 114 -4.70 13.51 -7.04
C THR A 114 -5.00 14.91 -7.56
N TYR A 115 -5.48 14.99 -8.80
CA TYR A 115 -6.05 16.19 -9.40
C TYR A 115 -7.05 15.85 -10.49
N GLY A 116 -8.14 16.60 -10.59
CA GLY A 116 -9.22 16.27 -11.52
C GLY A 116 -9.70 14.83 -11.34
N ASP A 117 -9.62 14.06 -12.40
CA ASP A 117 -10.00 12.64 -12.39
C ASP A 117 -8.77 11.71 -12.20
N ASP A 118 -7.54 12.23 -12.18
CA ASP A 118 -6.33 11.42 -12.05
C ASP A 118 -5.90 11.24 -10.59
N ALA A 119 -5.36 10.06 -10.28
CA ALA A 119 -4.81 9.74 -8.99
C ALA A 119 -3.64 8.76 -9.12
N LYS A 120 -2.58 9.01 -8.37
CA LYS A 120 -1.43 8.13 -8.27
C LYS A 120 -1.06 7.89 -6.82
N PHE A 121 -0.57 6.70 -6.53
CA PHE A 121 -0.08 6.35 -5.21
C PHE A 121 1.42 6.01 -5.25
N GLY A 122 2.07 6.29 -4.16
CA GLY A 122 3.42 5.91 -3.85
C GLY A 122 3.58 5.58 -2.38
N THR A 123 4.81 5.40 -1.94
CA THR A 123 5.17 5.19 -0.54
C THR A 123 6.05 6.32 -0.05
N ILE A 124 6.32 6.36 1.25
CA ILE A 124 7.20 7.36 1.84
C ILE A 124 8.62 7.38 1.23
N THR A 125 9.06 6.29 0.63
CA THR A 125 10.37 6.18 -0.02
C THR A 125 10.32 6.34 -1.54
N SER A 126 9.13 6.55 -2.12
CA SER A 126 8.98 6.70 -3.56
C SER A 126 9.41 8.08 -4.05
N SER A 127 10.29 8.13 -5.04
CA SER A 127 10.41 9.31 -5.90
C SER A 127 9.19 9.38 -6.84
N GLU A 128 8.96 10.54 -7.46
CA GLU A 128 7.77 10.77 -8.27
C GLU A 128 7.58 9.76 -9.40
N GLU A 129 8.65 9.30 -10.02
CA GLU A 129 8.64 8.27 -11.08
C GLU A 129 8.07 6.91 -10.61
N TYR A 130 8.01 6.68 -9.29
CA TYR A 130 7.44 5.49 -8.67
C TYR A 130 6.03 5.73 -8.09
N TYR A 131 5.36 6.78 -8.53
CA TYR A 131 3.93 6.95 -8.31
C TYR A 131 3.14 6.37 -9.47
N PHE A 132 2.22 5.46 -9.17
CA PHE A 132 1.49 4.67 -10.16
C PHE A 132 -0.02 4.82 -10.01
N ASN A 133 -0.75 4.72 -11.14
CA ASN A 133 -2.19 4.58 -11.09
C ASN A 133 -2.59 3.19 -10.59
N TRP A 134 -3.66 3.14 -9.82
CA TRP A 134 -4.34 1.90 -9.46
C TRP A 134 -5.45 1.62 -10.47
N LYS A 135 -5.46 0.43 -11.10
CA LYS A 135 -6.32 0.12 -12.25
C LYS A 135 -7.18 -1.13 -12.04
N THR A 136 -7.69 -1.33 -10.83
CA THR A 136 -8.59 -2.44 -10.53
C THR A 136 -9.47 -2.13 -9.33
N ILE A 137 -10.72 -2.56 -9.41
CA ILE A 137 -11.67 -2.55 -8.28
C ILE A 137 -11.93 -3.98 -7.81
N TYR A 138 -10.90 -4.83 -7.83
CA TYR A 138 -11.01 -6.22 -7.39
C TYR A 138 -11.78 -6.34 -6.05
N PRO A 139 -12.71 -7.30 -5.91
CA PRO A 139 -12.89 -8.50 -6.77
C PRO A 139 -13.59 -8.27 -8.11
N ASP A 140 -14.11 -7.09 -8.40
CA ASP A 140 -14.65 -6.76 -9.70
C ASP A 140 -13.57 -6.69 -10.77
N GLU A 141 -13.93 -6.89 -12.04
CA GLU A 141 -12.92 -7.22 -13.06
C GLU A 141 -12.15 -6.02 -13.61
N THR A 142 -12.69 -4.79 -13.52
CA THR A 142 -12.21 -3.64 -14.28
C THR A 142 -11.95 -2.40 -13.44
N GLU A 143 -11.38 -1.37 -14.06
CA GLU A 143 -11.37 -0.01 -13.56
C GLU A 143 -12.79 0.55 -13.46
N TYR A 144 -13.00 1.51 -12.57
CA TYR A 144 -14.27 2.23 -12.52
C TYR A 144 -14.47 3.03 -13.81
N VAL A 145 -15.61 2.80 -14.42
CA VAL A 145 -16.05 3.52 -15.62
C VAL A 145 -17.31 4.29 -15.28
N ASP A 146 -17.29 5.58 -15.54
CA ASP A 146 -18.45 6.43 -15.36
C ASP A 146 -19.59 5.93 -16.26
N PRO A 147 -20.75 5.56 -15.69
CA PRO A 147 -21.83 4.94 -16.47
C PRO A 147 -22.49 5.91 -17.48
N THR A 148 -22.29 7.21 -17.30
CA THR A 148 -22.89 8.24 -18.16
C THR A 148 -21.99 8.59 -19.33
N THR A 149 -20.69 8.70 -19.08
CA THR A 149 -19.73 9.19 -20.08
C THR A 149 -18.88 8.10 -20.71
N GLY A 150 -18.84 6.89 -20.12
CA GLY A 150 -17.97 5.79 -20.54
C GLY A 150 -16.48 6.04 -20.30
N LYS A 151 -16.12 7.08 -19.55
CA LYS A 151 -14.73 7.42 -19.26
C LYS A 151 -14.21 6.64 -18.05
N HIS A 152 -12.98 6.17 -18.15
CA HIS A 152 -12.24 5.65 -16.99
C HIS A 152 -11.97 6.77 -16.00
N ARG A 153 -12.14 6.48 -14.71
CA ARG A 153 -11.93 7.41 -13.61
C ARG A 153 -10.92 6.85 -12.63
N PRO A 154 -9.63 7.18 -12.80
CA PRO A 154 -8.55 6.67 -11.97
C PRO A 154 -8.73 6.99 -10.49
N GLN A 155 -9.26 8.17 -10.16
CA GLN A 155 -9.49 8.58 -8.77
C GLN A 155 -10.51 7.66 -8.08
N GLU A 156 -11.67 7.44 -8.70
CA GLU A 156 -12.70 6.54 -8.19
C GLU A 156 -12.23 5.09 -8.16
N THR A 157 -11.45 4.67 -9.17
CA THR A 157 -10.84 3.34 -9.22
C THR A 157 -9.87 3.13 -8.05
N LEU A 158 -9.07 4.14 -7.72
CA LEU A 158 -8.16 4.08 -6.58
C LEU A 158 -8.93 4.02 -5.26
N VAL A 159 -9.96 4.85 -5.09
CA VAL A 159 -10.77 4.89 -3.88
C VAL A 159 -11.55 3.58 -3.69
N GLN A 160 -12.24 3.10 -4.70
CA GLN A 160 -13.05 1.87 -4.61
C GLN A 160 -12.21 0.60 -4.60
N GLY A 161 -11.07 0.62 -5.26
CA GLY A 161 -10.17 -0.53 -5.35
C GLY A 161 -9.16 -0.56 -4.21
N MET A 162 -8.19 0.33 -4.21
CA MET A 162 -7.05 0.30 -3.29
C MET A 162 -7.40 0.75 -1.87
N LEU A 163 -8.21 1.81 -1.76
CA LEU A 163 -8.55 2.43 -0.47
C LEU A 163 -9.83 1.86 0.16
N HIS A 164 -10.52 0.94 -0.51
CA HIS A 164 -11.60 0.21 0.13
C HIS A 164 -11.08 -0.47 1.41
N PRO A 165 -11.75 -0.36 2.56
CA PRO A 165 -11.25 -0.82 3.87
C PRO A 165 -10.63 -2.22 3.84
N ARG A 166 -11.35 -3.19 3.29
CA ARG A 166 -10.87 -4.57 3.16
C ARG A 166 -9.59 -4.68 2.33
N ASN A 167 -9.52 -3.99 1.20
CA ASN A 167 -8.36 -4.05 0.31
C ASN A 167 -7.18 -3.30 0.89
N LEU A 168 -7.41 -2.16 1.56
CA LEU A 168 -6.37 -1.40 2.25
C LEU A 168 -5.70 -2.24 3.34
N LEU A 169 -6.46 -2.99 4.13
CA LEU A 169 -5.90 -3.89 5.14
C LEU A 169 -5.14 -5.05 4.49
N ASP A 170 -5.70 -5.67 3.47
CA ASP A 170 -5.01 -6.74 2.72
C ASP A 170 -3.69 -6.24 2.11
N ILE A 171 -3.68 -5.05 1.52
CA ILE A 171 -2.48 -4.43 0.97
C ILE A 171 -1.46 -4.15 2.08
N THR A 172 -1.90 -3.63 3.21
CA THR A 172 -1.04 -3.35 4.37
C THR A 172 -0.37 -4.61 4.89
N GLN A 173 -1.11 -5.70 5.02
CA GLN A 173 -0.62 -6.96 5.57
C GLN A 173 0.25 -7.74 4.57
N ASN A 174 -0.22 -7.88 3.33
CA ASN A 174 0.28 -8.87 2.39
C ASN A 174 1.04 -8.29 1.19
N PHE A 175 0.80 -7.03 0.85
CA PHE A 175 1.29 -6.42 -0.38
C PHE A 175 2.16 -5.18 -0.16
N SER A 176 2.65 -4.99 1.05
CA SER A 176 3.59 -3.94 1.43
C SER A 176 4.79 -4.56 2.11
N LEU A 177 5.99 -4.22 1.68
CA LEU A 177 7.23 -4.75 2.24
C LEU A 177 8.35 -3.71 2.18
N PHE A 178 9.39 -3.92 2.95
CA PHE A 178 10.64 -3.19 2.83
C PHE A 178 11.68 -4.05 2.12
N MET A 179 12.45 -3.44 1.25
CA MET A 179 13.56 -4.12 0.59
C MET A 179 14.78 -3.20 0.50
N ASP A 180 15.95 -3.79 0.46
CA ASP A 180 17.20 -3.05 0.32
C ASP A 180 17.46 -2.74 -1.16
N ALA A 181 17.61 -1.46 -1.48
CA ALA A 181 18.00 -0.95 -2.78
C ALA A 181 19.37 -0.27 -2.67
N GLY A 182 20.42 -1.06 -2.79
CA GLY A 182 21.79 -0.61 -2.59
C GLY A 182 22.07 -0.22 -1.14
N LYS A 183 22.22 1.08 -0.88
CA LYS A 183 22.49 1.60 0.50
C LYS A 183 21.21 2.09 1.20
N GLN A 184 20.07 2.06 0.54
CA GLN A 184 18.81 2.57 1.07
C GLN A 184 17.81 1.45 1.24
N ARG A 185 17.04 1.52 2.31
CA ARG A 185 15.89 0.66 2.53
C ARG A 185 14.66 1.36 1.99
N ILE A 186 13.99 0.73 1.03
CA ILE A 186 12.81 1.27 0.38
C ILE A 186 11.56 0.49 0.78
N LYS A 187 10.44 1.20 0.89
CA LYS A 187 9.13 0.60 1.06
C LYS A 187 8.51 0.39 -0.31
N VAL A 188 8.06 -0.83 -0.58
CA VAL A 188 7.43 -1.23 -1.83
C VAL A 188 6.02 -1.69 -1.55
N VAL A 189 5.07 -1.22 -2.36
CA VAL A 189 3.68 -1.67 -2.37
C VAL A 189 3.38 -2.27 -3.74
N ALA A 190 2.60 -3.35 -3.75
CA ALA A 190 2.22 -4.02 -4.98
C ALA A 190 1.52 -3.07 -5.96
N ARG A 191 1.83 -3.21 -7.24
CA ARG A 191 1.04 -2.62 -8.32
C ARG A 191 -0.27 -3.41 -8.50
N TYR A 192 -1.28 -2.78 -9.09
CA TYR A 192 -2.60 -3.37 -9.28
C TYR A 192 -2.57 -4.75 -9.95
N GLN A 193 -1.69 -4.96 -10.94
CA GLN A 193 -1.56 -6.24 -11.63
C GLN A 193 -1.00 -7.34 -10.74
N GLN A 194 -0.07 -7.02 -9.83
CA GLN A 194 0.47 -7.97 -8.85
C GLN A 194 -0.60 -8.35 -7.82
N TYR A 195 -1.29 -7.36 -7.28
CA TYR A 195 -2.41 -7.56 -6.35
C TYR A 195 -3.48 -8.47 -6.95
N ARG A 196 -3.93 -8.14 -8.17
CA ARG A 196 -4.94 -8.92 -8.90
C ARG A 196 -4.46 -10.33 -9.20
N ALA A 197 -3.23 -10.50 -9.68
CA ALA A 197 -2.67 -11.82 -10.00
C ALA A 197 -2.62 -12.72 -8.77
N VAL A 198 -2.08 -12.25 -7.66
CA VAL A 198 -1.99 -13.02 -6.41
C VAL A 198 -3.38 -13.41 -5.92
N ASN A 199 -4.32 -12.48 -5.87
CA ASN A 199 -5.67 -12.78 -5.42
C ASN A 199 -6.39 -13.81 -6.33
N LYS A 200 -6.21 -13.73 -7.65
CA LYS A 200 -6.73 -14.74 -8.59
C LYS A 200 -6.07 -16.12 -8.42
N ILE A 201 -4.76 -16.15 -8.15
CA ILE A 201 -4.07 -17.40 -7.83
C ILE A 201 -4.65 -18.04 -6.56
N ILE A 202 -4.76 -17.26 -5.47
CA ILE A 202 -5.34 -17.74 -4.21
C ILE A 202 -6.76 -18.26 -4.42
N GLN A 203 -7.58 -17.52 -5.13
CA GLN A 203 -8.94 -17.95 -5.47
C GLN A 203 -8.93 -19.28 -6.24
N ARG A 204 -8.08 -19.41 -7.26
CA ARG A 204 -7.98 -20.62 -8.08
C ARG A 204 -7.48 -21.83 -7.28
N ILE A 205 -6.51 -21.65 -6.40
CA ILE A 205 -6.05 -22.71 -5.49
C ILE A 205 -7.20 -23.23 -4.61
N ARG A 206 -8.07 -22.32 -4.15
CA ARG A 206 -9.19 -22.67 -3.25
C ARG A 206 -10.37 -23.31 -3.98
N THR A 207 -10.68 -22.85 -5.18
CA THR A 207 -11.89 -23.27 -5.91
C THR A 207 -11.67 -24.43 -6.87
N GLY A 208 -10.42 -24.72 -7.26
CA GLY A 208 -10.11 -25.85 -8.14
C GLY A 208 -10.25 -27.20 -7.42
N GLU A 209 -10.86 -28.16 -8.05
CA GLU A 209 -11.03 -29.53 -7.53
C GLU A 209 -9.86 -30.42 -7.93
N THR A 210 -9.32 -30.24 -9.14
CA THR A 210 -8.20 -31.00 -9.70
C THR A 210 -6.90 -30.20 -9.71
N GLY A 211 -5.75 -30.88 -9.92
CA GLY A 211 -4.45 -30.23 -10.09
C GLY A 211 -4.43 -29.27 -11.29
N ASP A 212 -5.08 -29.65 -12.40
CA ASP A 212 -5.16 -28.80 -13.59
C ASP A 212 -6.01 -27.55 -13.33
N GLU A 213 -7.10 -27.67 -12.62
CA GLU A 213 -7.93 -26.51 -12.24
C GLU A 213 -7.23 -25.57 -11.29
N ARG A 214 -6.36 -26.08 -10.41
CA ARG A 214 -5.51 -25.27 -9.52
C ARG A 214 -4.29 -24.69 -10.22
N SER A 215 -3.95 -25.18 -11.41
CA SER A 215 -2.82 -24.73 -12.21
C SER A 215 -3.17 -23.50 -13.04
N GLY A 216 -2.17 -22.70 -13.42
CA GLY A 216 -2.37 -21.56 -14.27
C GLY A 216 -1.07 -20.89 -14.69
N VAL A 217 -1.20 -19.96 -15.62
CA VAL A 217 -0.10 -19.13 -16.11
C VAL A 217 -0.40 -17.68 -15.78
N VAL A 218 0.57 -17.00 -15.17
CA VAL A 218 0.55 -15.56 -14.97
C VAL A 218 1.51 -14.94 -15.96
N TRP A 219 0.94 -14.20 -16.90
CA TRP A 219 1.74 -13.47 -17.88
C TRP A 219 1.80 -11.98 -17.53
N HIS A 220 3.01 -11.50 -17.35
CA HIS A 220 3.30 -10.08 -17.14
C HIS A 220 4.41 -9.65 -18.10
N THR A 221 4.41 -8.40 -18.54
CA THR A 221 5.49 -7.83 -19.36
C THR A 221 6.83 -7.89 -18.64
N GLN A 222 7.93 -7.84 -19.39
CA GLN A 222 9.27 -7.76 -18.81
C GLN A 222 9.40 -6.48 -17.96
N GLY A 223 10.08 -6.57 -16.82
CA GLY A 223 10.23 -5.42 -15.90
C GLY A 223 9.00 -5.07 -15.04
N SER A 224 7.91 -5.85 -15.11
CA SER A 224 6.69 -5.59 -14.33
C SER A 224 6.71 -6.09 -12.88
N GLY A 225 7.84 -6.62 -12.40
CA GLY A 225 8.00 -7.09 -11.03
C GLY A 225 7.43 -8.49 -10.78
N LYS A 226 7.63 -9.44 -11.71
CA LYS A 226 7.19 -10.83 -11.55
C LYS A 226 7.74 -11.50 -10.29
N SER A 227 8.99 -11.25 -9.93
CA SER A 227 9.61 -11.76 -8.70
C SER A 227 8.88 -11.28 -7.46
N LEU A 228 8.52 -10.00 -7.40
CA LEU A 228 7.72 -9.44 -6.31
C LEU A 228 6.30 -10.06 -6.25
N THR A 229 5.72 -10.41 -7.40
CA THR A 229 4.43 -11.13 -7.42
C THR A 229 4.52 -12.47 -6.71
N MET A 230 5.62 -13.21 -6.91
CA MET A 230 5.84 -14.50 -6.22
C MET A 230 6.00 -14.30 -4.71
N VAL A 231 6.77 -13.29 -4.29
CA VAL A 231 6.94 -12.95 -2.87
C VAL A 231 5.61 -12.55 -2.22
N PHE A 232 4.82 -11.70 -2.85
CA PHE A 232 3.49 -11.34 -2.36
C PHE A 232 2.56 -12.55 -2.27
N LEU A 233 2.66 -13.49 -3.22
CA LEU A 233 1.88 -14.73 -3.18
C LEU A 233 2.23 -15.55 -1.95
N VAL A 234 3.52 -15.81 -1.71
CA VAL A 234 3.98 -16.57 -0.54
C VAL A 234 3.53 -15.89 0.75
N ARG A 235 3.77 -14.59 0.86
CA ARG A 235 3.36 -13.81 2.03
C ARG A 235 1.87 -13.90 2.30
N LYS A 236 1.04 -13.77 1.26
CA LYS A 236 -0.40 -13.92 1.40
C LYS A 236 -0.82 -15.34 1.76
N MET A 237 -0.17 -16.36 1.21
CA MET A 237 -0.42 -17.74 1.61
C MET A 237 -0.10 -17.98 3.09
N ARG A 238 1.02 -17.41 3.60
CA ARG A 238 1.42 -17.53 5.01
C ARG A 238 0.48 -16.83 5.98
N SER A 239 -0.11 -15.71 5.58
CA SER A 239 -1.09 -14.99 6.39
C SER A 239 -2.51 -15.59 6.32
N THR A 240 -2.73 -16.57 5.47
CA THR A 240 -4.05 -17.15 5.18
C THR A 240 -4.16 -18.53 5.85
N GLU A 241 -5.10 -18.69 6.78
CA GLU A 241 -5.21 -19.87 7.65
C GLU A 241 -5.26 -21.21 6.91
N ASP A 242 -6.03 -21.30 5.83
CA ASP A 242 -6.18 -22.50 5.02
C ASP A 242 -5.00 -22.78 4.06
N LEU A 243 -4.05 -21.85 3.92
CA LEU A 243 -2.93 -21.98 2.99
C LEU A 243 -1.55 -21.88 3.66
N LYS A 244 -1.48 -21.47 4.93
CA LYS A 244 -0.22 -21.19 5.62
C LYS A 244 0.74 -22.39 5.68
N ASP A 245 0.20 -23.60 5.72
CA ASP A 245 0.97 -24.85 5.87
C ASP A 245 1.40 -25.47 4.53
N TYR A 246 1.04 -24.86 3.40
CA TYR A 246 1.47 -25.33 2.08
C TYR A 246 2.98 -25.14 1.92
N LYS A 247 3.64 -26.19 1.41
CA LYS A 247 5.02 -26.08 0.95
C LYS A 247 5.05 -25.39 -0.40
N VAL A 248 5.82 -24.31 -0.49
CA VAL A 248 6.04 -23.58 -1.73
C VAL A 248 7.40 -23.93 -2.29
N LEU A 249 7.45 -24.43 -3.53
CA LEU A 249 8.68 -24.69 -4.25
C LEU A 249 8.79 -23.71 -5.40
N MET A 250 9.82 -22.87 -5.39
CA MET A 250 10.14 -21.94 -6.47
C MET A 250 11.22 -22.56 -7.35
N VAL A 251 10.97 -22.64 -8.66
CA VAL A 251 11.92 -23.17 -9.65
C VAL A 251 12.27 -22.07 -10.64
N ASN A 252 13.53 -21.73 -10.73
CA ASN A 252 14.07 -20.75 -11.66
C ASN A 252 15.10 -21.39 -12.57
N ASP A 253 15.13 -20.95 -13.84
CA ASP A 253 16.12 -21.38 -14.82
C ASP A 253 17.40 -20.52 -14.82
N ARG A 254 17.38 -19.37 -14.14
CA ARG A 254 18.47 -18.37 -14.10
C ARG A 254 18.99 -18.14 -12.69
N LYS A 255 20.30 -18.29 -12.51
CA LYS A 255 20.98 -18.06 -11.23
C LYS A 255 20.84 -16.63 -10.69
N ASP A 256 20.76 -15.63 -11.57
CA ASP A 256 20.59 -14.22 -11.17
C ASP A 256 19.20 -13.95 -10.57
N LEU A 257 18.16 -14.64 -11.08
CA LEU A 257 16.81 -14.58 -10.52
C LEU A 257 16.71 -15.32 -9.19
N ASP A 258 17.46 -16.40 -9.02
CA ASP A 258 17.52 -17.16 -7.78
C ASP A 258 18.06 -16.32 -6.64
N LYS A 259 19.14 -15.56 -6.88
CA LYS A 259 19.69 -14.64 -5.90
C LYS A 259 18.70 -13.50 -5.55
N GLN A 260 18.06 -12.89 -6.55
CA GLN A 260 17.05 -11.83 -6.31
C GLN A 260 15.83 -12.35 -5.55
N LEU A 261 15.38 -13.58 -5.83
CA LEU A 261 14.27 -14.19 -5.13
C LEU A 261 14.64 -14.60 -3.71
N GLY A 262 15.84 -15.15 -3.50
CA GLY A 262 16.37 -15.46 -2.17
C GLY A 262 16.47 -14.22 -1.30
N GLU A 263 17.14 -13.17 -1.80
CA GLU A 263 17.24 -11.87 -1.10
C GLU A 263 15.87 -11.26 -0.79
N THR A 264 14.89 -11.43 -1.67
CA THR A 264 13.54 -10.90 -1.48
C THR A 264 12.71 -11.80 -0.55
N ALA A 265 12.93 -13.11 -0.54
CA ALA A 265 12.28 -14.03 0.41
C ALA A 265 12.84 -13.85 1.83
N ASP A 266 14.16 -13.70 1.97
CA ASP A 266 14.81 -13.39 3.26
C ASP A 266 14.24 -12.09 3.90
N LEU A 267 13.85 -11.11 3.07
CA LEU A 267 13.20 -9.87 3.52
C LEU A 267 11.77 -10.10 4.05
N THR A 268 11.13 -11.22 3.73
CA THR A 268 9.80 -11.58 4.26
C THR A 268 9.88 -12.32 5.59
N GLY A 269 11.09 -12.67 6.04
CA GLY A 269 11.33 -13.39 7.30
C GLY A 269 10.96 -14.88 7.21
N GLU A 270 10.95 -15.44 6.02
CA GLU A 270 10.64 -16.85 5.75
C GLU A 270 11.86 -17.65 5.27
#